data_92caf5d556c3f5f79b521d66d23f60ce
#
_entry.id   92caf5d556c3f5f79b521d66d23f60ce
#
_cell.length_a   1.000
_cell.length_b   1.000
_cell.length_c   1.000
_cell.angle_alpha   90.00
_cell.angle_beta   90.00
_cell.angle_gamma   90.00
#
_symmetry.space_group_name_H-M   'P 1'
#
loop_
_entity.id
_entity.type
_entity.pdbx_description
1 polymer ?
#
loop_
_entity_poly.entity_id
_entity_poly.type
_entity_poly.pdbx_seq_one_letter_code
_entity_poly.pdbx_strand_id
1 'polypeptide(L)'
;TNHIERTRKKIDIIKNXDKKKEAVFHRAFDCVSNPYKAIEQLIDLGIDRLLTSGLKDKAFDGIDLIKELNEKYGDKIEILAGSGINYQNAKDLIQKTGINQVHSSCKDFIKDNTTASENVCYAYLNNENKYDVVNSELVKKLVESVK
;
A
#
# COMPACT_ATOMS: atom_id res chain seq x y z
N THR A 1 -16.83 -19.08 7.03
CA THR A 1 -15.88 -20.18 7.31
C THR A 1 -15.18 -20.63 6.03
N ASN A 2 -15.93 -20.95 4.99
CA ASN A 2 -15.39 -21.49 3.75
C ASN A 2 -14.39 -20.56 3.02
N HIS A 3 -14.60 -19.25 3.09
CA HIS A 3 -13.73 -18.27 2.42
C HIS A 3 -12.38 -18.14 3.13
N ILE A 4 -12.37 -18.07 4.44
CA ILE A 4 -11.15 -18.00 5.26
C ILE A 4 -10.30 -19.26 5.07
N GLU A 5 -10.93 -20.43 5.08
CA GLU A 5 -10.27 -21.72 4.86
C GLU A 5 -9.60 -21.79 3.48
N ARG A 6 -10.29 -21.31 2.45
CA ARG A 6 -9.76 -21.28 1.07
C ARG A 6 -8.55 -20.33 0.98
N THR A 7 -8.62 -19.19 1.66
CA THR A 7 -7.52 -18.21 1.70
C THR A 7 -6.31 -18.81 2.42
N ARG A 8 -6.53 -19.45 3.56
CA ARG A 8 -5.46 -20.14 4.32
C ARG A 8 -4.75 -21.17 3.46
N LYS A 9 -5.51 -22.04 2.75
CA LYS A 9 -4.93 -23.04 1.86
C LYS A 9 -4.08 -22.44 0.74
N LYS A 10 -4.51 -21.29 0.17
CA LYS A 10 -3.73 -20.59 -0.87
C LYS A 10 -2.42 -20.05 -0.31
N ILE A 11 -2.47 -19.45 0.88
CA ILE A 11 -1.27 -18.91 1.57
C ILE A 11 -0.31 -20.07 1.87
N ASP A 12 -0.81 -21.17 2.41
CA ASP A 12 0.00 -22.35 2.72
C ASP A 12 0.70 -22.92 1.47
N ILE A 13 -0.01 -22.99 0.32
CA ILE A 13 0.59 -23.43 -0.94
C ILE A 13 1.71 -22.50 -1.37
N ILE A 14 1.50 -21.18 -1.30
CA ILE A 14 2.50 -20.18 -1.68
C ILE A 14 3.74 -20.28 -0.77
N LYS A 15 3.54 -20.38 0.52
CA LYS A 15 4.63 -20.41 1.51
C LYS A 15 5.36 -21.77 1.50
N ASN A 16 4.67 -22.85 1.23
CA ASN A 16 5.29 -24.18 1.08
C ASN A 16 6.16 -24.31 -0.17
N UNK A 17 5.77 -23.59 -0.95
CA UNK A 17 6.40 -23.60 -2.09
C UNK A 17 7.66 -23.09 -2.04
N ASP A 18 7.75 -22.03 -1.47
CA ASP A 18 8.99 -21.32 -1.26
C ASP A 18 8.94 -20.60 0.09
N LYS A 19 9.64 -21.13 1.06
CA LYS A 19 9.70 -20.58 2.43
C LYS A 19 10.26 -19.16 2.51
N LYS A 20 10.86 -18.64 1.42
CA LYS A 20 11.39 -17.27 1.35
C LYS A 20 10.35 -16.26 0.87
N LYS A 21 9.18 -16.70 0.40
CA LYS A 21 8.15 -15.78 -0.09
C LYS A 21 7.30 -15.26 1.06
N GLU A 22 7.00 -13.97 1.00
CA GLU A 22 6.17 -13.28 1.96
C GLU A 22 4.81 -12.96 1.35
N ALA A 23 3.77 -13.03 2.18
CA ALA A 23 2.41 -12.69 1.77
C ALA A 23 2.06 -11.29 2.25
N VAL A 24 1.66 -10.43 1.33
CA VAL A 24 1.25 -9.05 1.63
C VAL A 24 -0.24 -8.90 1.38
N PHE A 25 -0.98 -8.41 2.36
CA PHE A 25 -2.39 -8.07 2.18
C PHE A 25 -2.50 -6.59 1.78
N HIS A 26 -3.29 -6.33 0.76
CA HIS A 26 -3.40 -5.01 0.14
C HIS A 26 -4.48 -4.12 0.81
N ARG A 27 -4.68 -2.94 0.22
CA ARG A 27 -5.57 -1.89 0.73
C ARG A 27 -7.07 -2.24 0.74
N ALA A 28 -7.49 -3.46 0.37
CA ALA A 28 -8.85 -3.92 0.69
C ALA A 28 -9.12 -3.89 2.21
N PHE A 29 -8.05 -3.94 3.02
CA PHE A 29 -8.12 -3.70 4.46
C PHE A 29 -8.76 -2.34 4.81
N ASP A 30 -8.53 -1.31 3.99
CA ASP A 30 -9.03 0.03 4.27
C ASP A 30 -10.56 0.16 4.12
N CYS A 31 -11.24 -0.91 3.68
CA CYS A 31 -12.71 -0.94 3.52
C CYS A 31 -13.42 -1.73 4.62
N VAL A 32 -12.69 -2.21 5.64
CA VAL A 32 -13.31 -3.02 6.70
C VAL A 32 -14.02 -2.14 7.73
N SER A 33 -15.05 -2.68 8.37
CA SER A 33 -15.77 -2.00 9.44
C SER A 33 -15.05 -2.09 10.80
N ASN A 34 -14.22 -3.12 11.01
CA ASN A 34 -13.48 -3.32 12.26
C ASN A 34 -12.02 -3.71 11.94
N PRO A 35 -11.10 -2.74 11.96
CA PRO A 35 -9.70 -3.00 11.61
C PRO A 35 -8.98 -3.93 12.59
N TYR A 36 -9.36 -3.92 13.86
CA TYR A 36 -8.71 -4.78 14.87
C TYR A 36 -9.02 -6.25 14.62
N LYS A 37 -10.28 -6.55 14.39
CA LYS A 37 -10.70 -7.92 14.05
C LYS A 37 -10.09 -8.37 12.71
N ALA A 38 -10.03 -7.46 11.73
CA ALA A 38 -9.46 -7.77 10.43
C ALA A 38 -7.97 -8.10 10.51
N ILE A 39 -7.17 -7.29 11.23
CA ILE A 39 -5.74 -7.53 11.35
C ILE A 39 -5.46 -8.83 12.12
N GLU A 40 -6.25 -9.15 13.15
CA GLU A 40 -6.12 -10.41 13.89
C GLU A 40 -6.36 -11.61 12.96
N GLN A 41 -7.34 -11.51 12.06
CA GLN A 41 -7.60 -12.56 11.05
C GLN A 41 -6.43 -12.70 10.08
N LEU A 42 -5.80 -11.57 9.67
CA LEU A 42 -4.63 -11.61 8.78
C LEU A 42 -3.44 -12.29 9.47
N ILE A 43 -3.22 -11.99 10.75
CA ILE A 43 -2.17 -12.64 11.56
C ILE A 43 -2.43 -14.15 11.66
N ASP A 44 -3.66 -14.55 11.96
CA ASP A 44 -4.05 -15.97 12.03
C ASP A 44 -3.87 -16.70 10.70
N LEU A 45 -4.03 -15.98 9.57
CA LEU A 45 -3.81 -16.53 8.24
C LEU A 45 -2.34 -16.60 7.84
N GLY A 46 -1.44 -16.04 8.66
CA GLY A 46 -0.01 -16.04 8.35
C GLY A 46 0.41 -14.99 7.33
N ILE A 47 -0.32 -13.88 7.24
CA ILE A 47 0.08 -12.74 6.39
C ILE A 47 1.28 -12.06 7.06
N ASP A 48 2.32 -11.79 6.29
CA ASP A 48 3.56 -11.18 6.80
C ASP A 48 3.48 -9.67 6.85
N ARG A 49 2.81 -9.04 5.89
CA ARG A 49 2.70 -7.57 5.79
C ARG A 49 1.30 -7.12 5.45
N LEU A 50 0.94 -5.94 5.97
CA LEU A 50 -0.34 -5.28 5.68
C LEU A 50 -0.07 -3.91 5.06
N LEU A 51 -0.55 -3.71 3.82
CA LEU A 51 -0.54 -2.40 3.16
C LEU A 51 -1.84 -1.68 3.49
N THR A 52 -1.73 -0.53 4.16
CA THR A 52 -2.91 0.23 4.59
C THR A 52 -2.68 1.75 4.48
N SER A 53 -3.75 2.49 4.39
CA SER A 53 -3.78 3.96 4.54
C SER A 53 -4.49 4.37 5.83
N GLY A 54 -4.72 3.42 6.76
CA GLY A 54 -5.39 3.72 8.03
C GLY A 54 -6.87 4.03 7.85
N LEU A 55 -7.55 3.34 6.91
CA LEU A 55 -8.97 3.50 6.60
C LEU A 55 -9.31 4.92 6.07
N LYS A 56 -8.33 5.59 5.47
CA LYS A 56 -8.48 6.92 4.85
C LYS A 56 -8.04 6.87 3.38
N ASP A 57 -8.43 7.87 2.61
CA ASP A 57 -7.98 7.99 1.22
C ASP A 57 -6.45 8.10 1.12
N LYS A 58 -5.85 8.84 2.05
CA LYS A 58 -4.41 9.05 2.11
C LYS A 58 -3.86 8.55 3.46
N ALA A 59 -2.70 7.93 3.43
CA ALA A 59 -2.06 7.38 4.63
C ALA A 59 -1.76 8.47 5.68
N PHE A 60 -1.44 9.68 5.24
CA PHE A 60 -1.15 10.80 6.15
C PHE A 60 -2.37 11.19 6.99
N ASP A 61 -3.57 11.01 6.44
CA ASP A 61 -4.84 11.28 7.16
C ASP A 61 -5.19 10.12 8.12
N GLY A 62 -4.59 8.95 7.91
CA GLY A 62 -4.81 7.75 8.73
C GLY A 62 -3.72 7.45 9.73
N ILE A 63 -2.84 8.42 10.02
CA ILE A 63 -1.67 8.27 10.91
C ILE A 63 -2.05 7.66 12.26
N ASP A 64 -3.13 8.14 12.89
CA ASP A 64 -3.51 7.70 14.24
C ASP A 64 -3.79 6.20 14.26
N LEU A 65 -4.56 5.70 13.28
CA LEU A 65 -4.86 4.27 13.21
C LEU A 65 -3.61 3.46 12.82
N ILE A 66 -2.80 3.94 11.87
CA ILE A 66 -1.56 3.26 11.47
C ILE A 66 -0.64 3.11 12.69
N LYS A 67 -0.47 4.18 13.47
CA LYS A 67 0.33 4.16 14.70
C LYS A 67 -0.22 3.13 15.69
N GLU A 68 -1.52 3.18 15.98
CA GLU A 68 -2.18 2.27 16.92
C GLU A 68 -2.02 0.81 16.50
N LEU A 69 -2.23 0.51 15.21
CA LEU A 69 -2.05 -0.85 14.67
C LEU A 69 -0.59 -1.30 14.79
N ASN A 70 0.35 -0.40 14.53
CA ASN A 70 1.78 -0.73 14.65
C ASN A 70 2.18 -0.99 16.11
N GLU A 71 1.73 -0.15 17.04
CA GLU A 71 2.00 -0.34 18.47
C GLU A 71 1.45 -1.65 19.00
N LYS A 72 0.26 -2.05 18.52
CA LYS A 72 -0.46 -3.21 19.05
C LYS A 72 -0.08 -4.52 18.35
N TYR A 73 0.22 -4.48 17.06
CA TYR A 73 0.38 -5.69 16.24
C TYR A 73 1.71 -5.73 15.44
N GLY A 74 2.52 -4.69 15.49
CA GLY A 74 3.75 -4.58 14.68
C GLY A 74 4.80 -5.65 14.96
N ASP A 75 4.72 -6.34 16.10
CA ASP A 75 5.55 -7.50 16.42
C ASP A 75 5.09 -8.80 15.72
N LYS A 76 3.88 -8.82 15.17
CA LYS A 76 3.23 -10.01 14.57
C LYS A 76 2.99 -9.88 13.07
N ILE A 77 2.77 -8.65 12.59
CA ILE A 77 2.54 -8.36 11.18
C ILE A 77 3.16 -7.00 10.85
N GLU A 78 3.97 -6.94 9.80
CA GLU A 78 4.64 -5.69 9.42
C GLU A 78 3.64 -4.73 8.76
N ILE A 79 3.59 -3.47 9.23
CA ILE A 79 2.70 -2.47 8.68
C ILE A 79 3.43 -1.63 7.63
N LEU A 80 2.83 -1.52 6.45
CA LEU A 80 3.36 -0.80 5.29
C LEU A 80 2.34 0.27 4.90
N ALA A 81 2.69 1.54 5.06
CA ALA A 81 1.79 2.65 4.73
C ALA A 81 1.83 2.96 3.23
N GLY A 82 0.66 3.13 2.62
CA GLY A 82 0.54 3.51 1.21
C GLY A 82 -0.66 4.37 0.92
N SER A 83 -0.63 5.04 -0.18
CA SER A 83 -1.53 6.07 -0.70
C SER A 83 -1.10 7.47 -0.31
N GLY A 84 -0.72 8.25 -1.30
CA GLY A 84 -0.31 9.63 -1.12
C GLY A 84 1.06 9.82 -0.48
N ILE A 85 1.86 8.75 -0.40
CA ILE A 85 3.22 8.82 0.14
C ILE A 85 4.17 9.38 -0.93
N ASN A 86 5.02 10.31 -0.52
CA ASN A 86 6.04 10.92 -1.37
C ASN A 86 7.23 11.37 -0.49
N TYR A 87 8.28 11.90 -1.13
CA TYR A 87 9.53 12.28 -0.44
C TYR A 87 9.33 13.41 0.59
N GLN A 88 8.25 14.17 0.49
CA GLN A 88 7.99 15.30 1.40
C GLN A 88 7.34 14.84 2.71
N ASN A 89 6.59 13.72 2.68
CA ASN A 89 5.81 13.29 3.84
C ASN A 89 6.22 11.93 4.42
N ALA A 90 7.01 11.13 3.69
CA ALA A 90 7.37 9.78 4.10
C ALA A 90 8.09 9.75 5.46
N LYS A 91 9.10 10.60 5.64
CA LYS A 91 9.90 10.67 6.87
C LYS A 91 9.03 11.03 8.09
N ASP A 92 8.20 12.06 7.95
CA ASP A 92 7.30 12.51 9.01
C ASP A 92 6.29 11.41 9.39
N LEU A 93 5.74 10.72 8.39
CA LEU A 93 4.80 9.62 8.63
C LEU A 93 5.49 8.48 9.40
N ILE A 94 6.69 8.08 8.99
CA ILE A 94 7.47 7.03 9.67
C ILE A 94 7.72 7.43 11.14
N GLN A 95 8.15 8.67 11.36
CA GLN A 95 8.44 9.17 12.71
C GLN A 95 7.19 9.18 13.60
N LYS A 96 6.05 9.55 13.03
CA LYS A 96 4.79 9.64 13.79
C LYS A 96 4.17 8.28 14.11
N THR A 97 4.35 7.30 13.22
CA THR A 97 3.69 5.99 13.34
C THR A 97 4.59 4.90 13.89
N GLY A 98 5.92 5.07 13.78
CA GLY A 98 6.88 4.06 14.17
C GLY A 98 7.01 2.88 13.20
N ILE A 99 6.36 2.95 12.03
CA ILE A 99 6.48 1.90 11.02
C ILE A 99 7.84 1.97 10.32
N ASN A 100 8.27 0.87 9.71
CA ASN A 100 9.57 0.77 9.05
C ASN A 100 9.49 0.81 7.52
N GLN A 101 8.30 0.77 6.95
CA GLN A 101 8.13 0.67 5.50
C GLN A 101 7.03 1.59 4.98
N VAL A 102 7.26 2.14 3.80
CA VAL A 102 6.27 2.93 3.06
C VAL A 102 6.21 2.48 1.61
N HIS A 103 5.07 2.69 0.97
CA HIS A 103 4.84 2.39 -0.43
C HIS A 103 4.43 3.66 -1.16
N SER A 104 5.10 3.92 -2.29
CA SER A 104 4.76 5.04 -3.16
C SER A 104 4.81 4.60 -4.62
N SER A 105 3.89 5.10 -5.42
CA SER A 105 3.92 4.89 -6.88
C SER A 105 5.00 5.73 -7.57
N CYS A 106 5.48 6.79 -6.92
CA CYS A 106 6.46 7.74 -7.48
C CYS A 106 6.07 8.17 -8.90
N LYS A 107 4.76 8.34 -9.13
CA LYS A 107 4.25 8.58 -10.48
C LYS A 107 4.40 10.04 -10.90
N ASP A 108 4.60 10.20 -12.19
CA ASP A 108 4.59 11.46 -12.91
C ASP A 108 3.71 11.24 -14.15
N PHE A 109 3.45 12.28 -14.91
CA PHE A 109 2.56 12.20 -16.06
C PHE A 109 3.29 12.71 -17.32
N ILE A 110 3.25 11.88 -18.36
CA ILE A 110 3.82 12.24 -19.66
C ILE A 110 2.65 12.45 -20.63
N LYS A 111 2.75 13.53 -21.42
CA LYS A 111 1.77 13.83 -22.46
C LYS A 111 1.86 12.79 -23.57
N ASP A 112 0.74 12.21 -23.94
CA ASP A 112 0.63 11.26 -25.04
C ASP A 112 -0.16 11.87 -26.18
N ASN A 113 0.52 12.15 -27.25
CA ASN A 113 -0.10 12.72 -28.47
C ASN A 113 -0.67 11.65 -29.40
N THR A 114 -0.48 10.36 -29.08
CA THR A 114 -0.91 9.25 -29.96
C THR A 114 -2.32 8.73 -29.63
N THR A 115 -2.83 9.05 -28.44
CA THR A 115 -4.13 8.54 -27.95
C THR A 115 -5.25 9.57 -28.06
N ALA A 116 -5.03 10.67 -28.76
CA ALA A 116 -6.04 11.71 -28.93
C ALA A 116 -6.02 12.29 -30.35
N SER A 117 -7.20 12.64 -30.81
CA SER A 117 -7.43 13.41 -32.05
C SER A 117 -8.46 14.50 -31.78
N GLU A 118 -8.82 15.26 -32.79
CA GLU A 118 -9.81 16.34 -32.65
C GLU A 118 -11.13 15.85 -32.05
N ASN A 119 -11.50 14.60 -32.30
CA ASN A 119 -12.83 14.08 -31.94
C ASN A 119 -12.81 12.89 -30.97
N VAL A 120 -11.61 12.37 -30.63
CA VAL A 120 -11.51 11.16 -29.79
C VAL A 120 -10.34 11.29 -28.84
N CYS A 121 -10.56 10.97 -27.57
CA CYS A 121 -9.52 10.88 -26.56
C CYS A 121 -9.68 9.57 -25.77
N TYR A 122 -8.68 8.72 -25.80
CA TYR A 122 -8.63 7.49 -25.03
C TYR A 122 -7.89 7.66 -23.68
N ALA A 123 -7.78 8.91 -23.22
CA ALA A 123 -7.07 9.20 -21.96
C ALA A 123 -7.75 8.50 -20.77
N TYR A 124 -6.95 7.81 -19.99
CA TYR A 124 -7.40 7.14 -18.78
C TYR A 124 -7.57 8.18 -17.65
N LEU A 125 -8.70 8.12 -16.96
CA LEU A 125 -9.00 8.98 -15.79
C LEU A 125 -9.11 10.49 -16.10
N ASN A 126 -9.71 10.88 -17.20
CA ASN A 126 -9.96 12.29 -17.55
C ASN A 126 -8.69 13.17 -17.53
N ASN A 127 -7.52 12.58 -17.63
CA ASN A 127 -6.25 13.31 -17.70
C ASN A 127 -5.91 13.58 -19.15
N GLU A 128 -6.29 14.72 -19.64
CA GLU A 128 -6.08 15.21 -21.00
C GLU A 128 -4.76 14.70 -21.63
N ASN A 129 -4.86 13.61 -22.42
CA ASN A 129 -3.74 13.05 -23.19
C ASN A 129 -2.47 12.80 -22.37
N LYS A 130 -2.62 12.32 -21.12
CA LYS A 130 -1.48 12.01 -20.26
C LYS A 130 -1.60 10.58 -19.73
N TYR A 131 -0.47 9.90 -19.62
CA TYR A 131 -0.39 8.61 -18.93
C TYR A 131 0.63 8.69 -17.80
N ASP A 132 0.42 7.88 -16.78
CA ASP A 132 1.32 7.87 -15.62
C ASP A 132 2.54 6.99 -15.90
N VAL A 133 3.69 7.45 -15.41
CA VAL A 133 4.96 6.73 -15.48
C VAL A 133 5.63 6.80 -14.11
N VAL A 134 6.50 5.84 -13.83
CA VAL A 134 7.36 5.91 -12.65
C VAL A 134 8.51 6.88 -12.93
N ASN A 135 8.66 7.88 -12.08
CA ASN A 135 9.73 8.87 -12.22
C ASN A 135 10.92 8.49 -11.33
N SER A 136 12.05 8.18 -11.92
CA SER A 136 13.27 7.75 -11.21
C SER A 136 13.81 8.80 -10.23
N GLU A 137 13.65 10.08 -10.54
CA GLU A 137 14.08 11.16 -9.64
C GLU A 137 13.21 11.20 -8.38
N LEU A 138 11.90 10.97 -8.53
CA LEU A 138 10.99 10.87 -7.37
C LEU A 138 11.33 9.66 -6.51
N VAL A 139 11.71 8.53 -7.11
CA VAL A 139 12.17 7.34 -6.39
C VAL A 139 13.42 7.67 -5.58
N LYS A 140 14.43 8.30 -6.21
CA LYS A 140 15.68 8.71 -5.53
C LYS A 140 15.37 9.62 -4.34
N LYS A 141 14.57 10.67 -4.56
CA LYS A 141 14.20 11.62 -3.49
C LYS A 141 13.49 10.91 -2.33
N LEU A 142 12.59 9.97 -2.63
CA LEU A 142 11.89 9.20 -1.60
C LEU A 142 12.89 8.36 -0.79
N VAL A 143 13.77 7.62 -1.45
CA VAL A 143 14.78 6.78 -0.78
C VAL A 143 15.69 7.64 0.11
N GLU A 144 16.11 8.80 -0.37
CA GLU A 144 16.96 9.73 0.40
C GLU A 144 16.22 10.32 1.62
N SER A 145 14.93 10.60 1.47
CA SER A 145 14.14 11.22 2.54
C SER A 145 13.93 10.32 3.75
N VAL A 146 14.01 8.99 3.57
CA VAL A 146 13.74 8.01 4.65
C VAL A 146 15.02 7.40 5.25
N LYS A 147 16.19 7.78 4.74
CA LYS A 147 17.47 7.45 5.36
C LYS A 147 17.71 8.34 6.57
#